data_a6fab34756e8da8f866b8d8a6b3e82ad
#
_entry.id   a6fab34756e8da8f866b8d8a6b3e82ad
#
_cell.length_a   1.000
_cell.length_b   1.000
_cell.length_c   1.000
_cell.angle_alpha   90.00
_cell.angle_beta   90.00
_cell.angle_gamma   90.00
#
_symmetry.space_group_name_H-M   'P 1'
#
loop_
_entity.id
_entity.type
_entity.pdbx_description
1 polymer ?
#
loop_
_entity_poly.entity_id
_entity_poly.type
_entity_poly.pdbx_seq_one_letter_code
_entity_poly.pdbx_strand_id
1 'polypeptide(L)'
;MKYLQTNKSLTRIFIFGAFMTLLFASCVPLSETAYVQQEKSEDPSDNQYIGTQIDNIISSGDELYIRITSADEERTAFDHQEQARVSDPTLLSYTVSDDGTIKLPYIGKILVADITLEEASDKIEEALKQYLFIPSVYIRFINTKVTVLGEVRNPGVYMFNYKNINILQAIGYANEITEFGNRRNVLIIREEGIRRTRHFVDLTSDDLLESEWYLIKSDDIIYVEPLKRKKWGMATVPYNLILSVITTAIVVITFINTN
;
A
#
# COMPACT_ATOMS: atom_id res chain seq x y z
N MET A 1 -19.67 -35.56 -58.27
CA MET A 1 -18.38 -35.15 -57.71
C MET A 1 -18.28 -33.67 -57.26
N LYS A 2 -19.17 -32.75 -57.64
CA LYS A 2 -19.13 -31.34 -57.28
C LYS A 2 -19.59 -31.00 -55.82
N TYR A 3 -20.45 -31.82 -55.21
CA TYR A 3 -21.01 -31.57 -53.89
C TYR A 3 -20.04 -31.83 -52.72
N LEU A 4 -19.02 -32.63 -52.89
CA LEU A 4 -18.02 -32.92 -51.85
C LEU A 4 -16.93 -31.83 -51.72
N GLN A 5 -16.71 -31.03 -52.76
CA GLN A 5 -15.71 -29.95 -52.73
C GLN A 5 -16.24 -28.69 -52.03
N THR A 6 -17.52 -28.39 -52.14
CA THR A 6 -18.13 -27.23 -51.44
C THR A 6 -18.15 -27.38 -49.94
N ASN A 7 -18.28 -28.62 -49.44
CA ASN A 7 -18.31 -28.88 -47.99
C ASN A 7 -16.93 -28.66 -47.31
N LYS A 8 -15.84 -28.99 -48.00
CA LYS A 8 -14.46 -28.77 -47.47
C LYS A 8 -14.11 -27.30 -47.35
N SER A 9 -14.57 -26.46 -48.27
CA SER A 9 -14.34 -25.01 -48.22
C SER A 9 -15.13 -24.35 -47.09
N LEU A 10 -16.39 -24.71 -46.91
CA LEU A 10 -17.24 -24.20 -45.83
C LEU A 10 -16.66 -24.59 -44.44
N THR A 11 -16.21 -25.82 -44.30
CA THR A 11 -15.59 -26.29 -43.04
C THR A 11 -14.31 -25.53 -42.71
N ARG A 12 -13.48 -25.20 -43.70
CA ARG A 12 -12.27 -24.39 -43.51
C ARG A 12 -12.60 -22.96 -43.07
N ILE A 13 -13.60 -22.34 -43.67
CA ILE A 13 -14.07 -21.00 -43.29
C ILE A 13 -14.64 -21.00 -41.87
N PHE A 14 -15.37 -22.03 -41.48
CA PHE A 14 -15.96 -22.17 -40.14
C PHE A 14 -14.87 -22.38 -39.07
N ILE A 15 -13.86 -23.20 -39.36
CA ILE A 15 -12.70 -23.42 -38.46
C ILE A 15 -11.88 -22.12 -38.29
N PHE A 16 -11.66 -21.39 -39.39
CA PHE A 16 -10.94 -20.11 -39.35
C PHE A 16 -11.75 -19.03 -38.60
N GLY A 17 -13.05 -18.97 -38.79
CA GLY A 17 -13.94 -18.07 -38.05
C GLY A 17 -13.98 -18.38 -36.54
N ALA A 18 -14.11 -19.68 -36.18
CA ALA A 18 -14.07 -20.12 -34.79
C ALA A 18 -12.70 -19.86 -34.13
N PHE A 19 -11.60 -19.98 -34.85
CA PHE A 19 -10.26 -19.66 -34.40
C PHE A 19 -10.09 -18.14 -34.18
N MET A 20 -10.62 -17.34 -35.11
CA MET A 20 -10.56 -15.87 -35.00
C MET A 20 -11.37 -15.33 -33.80
N THR A 21 -12.52 -15.95 -33.46
CA THR A 21 -13.30 -15.56 -32.27
C THR A 21 -12.63 -15.91 -30.98
N LEU A 22 -11.84 -16.99 -30.94
CA LEU A 22 -11.02 -17.33 -29.73
C LEU A 22 -9.89 -16.34 -29.41
N LEU A 23 -9.41 -15.60 -30.43
CA LEU A 23 -8.34 -14.61 -30.24
C LEU A 23 -8.82 -13.32 -29.56
N PHE A 24 -10.14 -13.04 -29.54
CA PHE A 24 -10.71 -11.83 -28.94
C PHE A 24 -11.12 -11.99 -27.46
N ALA A 25 -10.96 -13.17 -26.86
CA ALA A 25 -11.47 -13.48 -25.52
C ALA A 25 -10.49 -13.15 -24.36
N SER A 26 -9.38 -12.44 -24.59
CA SER A 26 -8.28 -12.32 -23.60
C SER A 26 -8.02 -10.89 -23.12
N CYS A 27 -9.03 -10.04 -22.98
CA CYS A 27 -8.83 -8.73 -22.37
C CYS A 27 -9.30 -8.73 -20.91
N VAL A 28 -8.40 -8.31 -20.00
CA VAL A 28 -8.78 -7.95 -18.63
C VAL A 28 -9.53 -6.62 -18.72
N PRO A 29 -10.76 -6.51 -18.21
CA PRO A 29 -11.47 -5.24 -18.23
C PRO A 29 -10.73 -4.22 -17.37
N LEU A 30 -10.65 -2.98 -17.84
CA LEU A 30 -10.01 -1.86 -17.15
C LEU A 30 -10.61 -1.65 -15.75
N SER A 31 -11.91 -1.96 -15.59
CA SER A 31 -12.64 -1.90 -14.32
C SER A 31 -12.09 -2.81 -13.21
N GLU A 32 -11.26 -3.80 -13.53
CA GLU A 32 -10.61 -4.64 -12.52
C GLU A 32 -9.20 -4.16 -12.15
N THR A 33 -8.64 -3.23 -12.92
CA THR A 33 -7.23 -2.82 -12.79
C THR A 33 -7.03 -1.36 -12.43
N ALA A 34 -7.99 -0.49 -12.71
CA ALA A 34 -7.90 0.91 -12.36
C ALA A 34 -8.35 1.15 -10.91
N TYR A 35 -7.66 2.06 -10.22
CA TYR A 35 -7.99 2.49 -8.87
C TYR A 35 -9.03 3.61 -8.89
N VAL A 36 -9.82 3.73 -7.81
CA VAL A 36 -10.67 4.88 -7.51
C VAL A 36 -11.47 5.31 -8.73
N GLN A 37 -12.26 4.38 -9.26
CA GLN A 37 -13.09 4.63 -10.43
C GLN A 37 -14.38 5.28 -9.97
N GLN A 38 -14.61 6.51 -10.43
CA GLN A 38 -15.85 7.22 -10.22
C GLN A 38 -16.91 6.70 -11.19
N GLU A 39 -18.13 6.41 -10.71
CA GLU A 39 -19.30 6.38 -11.58
C GLU A 39 -19.47 7.79 -12.16
N LYS A 40 -19.54 7.89 -13.49
CA LYS A 40 -19.59 9.18 -14.19
C LYS A 40 -20.73 10.04 -13.66
N SER A 41 -20.41 10.96 -12.76
CA SER A 41 -21.27 12.04 -12.34
C SER A 41 -21.03 13.24 -13.26
N GLU A 42 -22.11 13.88 -13.73
CA GLU A 42 -22.02 15.09 -14.55
C GLU A 42 -21.84 16.34 -13.68
N ASP A 43 -21.93 16.22 -12.34
CA ASP A 43 -21.81 17.33 -11.40
C ASP A 43 -20.37 17.47 -10.89
N PRO A 44 -19.69 18.61 -11.12
CA PRO A 44 -18.35 18.86 -10.59
C PRO A 44 -18.26 18.86 -9.06
N SER A 45 -19.35 19.00 -8.33
CA SER A 45 -19.39 18.96 -6.87
C SER A 45 -19.20 17.54 -6.31
N ASP A 46 -19.51 16.50 -7.08
CA ASP A 46 -19.31 15.10 -6.74
C ASP A 46 -17.83 14.67 -6.73
N ASN A 47 -16.91 15.56 -7.06
CA ASN A 47 -15.47 15.28 -7.06
C ASN A 47 -14.79 15.68 -5.74
N GLN A 48 -15.55 16.05 -4.70
CA GLN A 48 -15.02 16.42 -3.40
C GLN A 48 -15.38 15.35 -2.37
N TYR A 49 -14.37 14.67 -1.85
CA TYR A 49 -14.52 13.65 -0.81
C TYR A 49 -14.16 14.25 0.55
N ILE A 50 -15.01 14.04 1.54
CA ILE A 50 -14.74 14.45 2.92
C ILE A 50 -14.04 13.29 3.61
N GLY A 51 -12.72 13.32 3.58
CA GLY A 51 -11.90 12.31 4.26
C GLY A 51 -11.86 12.51 5.78
N THR A 52 -11.46 11.47 6.48
CA THR A 52 -11.17 11.55 7.92
C THR A 52 -9.97 12.47 8.15
N GLN A 53 -10.11 13.48 9.00
CA GLN A 53 -9.01 14.37 9.37
C GLN A 53 -7.91 13.53 10.04
N ILE A 54 -6.68 13.71 9.58
CA ILE A 54 -5.52 13.08 10.20
C ILE A 54 -5.12 13.92 11.41
N ASP A 55 -5.65 13.57 12.56
CA ASP A 55 -5.16 14.14 13.81
C ASP A 55 -3.83 13.48 14.17
N ASN A 56 -2.76 14.28 14.19
CA ASN A 56 -1.44 13.85 14.68
C ASN A 56 -1.42 13.78 16.21
N ILE A 57 -2.44 13.17 16.79
CA ILE A 57 -2.57 12.96 18.24
C ILE A 57 -1.63 11.81 18.66
N ILE A 58 -0.86 12.05 19.70
CA ILE A 58 0.06 11.07 20.26
C ILE A 58 -0.73 10.00 21.04
N SER A 59 -0.37 8.74 20.86
CA SER A 59 -0.99 7.60 21.55
C SER A 59 0.08 6.78 22.28
N SER A 60 -0.35 6.01 23.30
CA SER A 60 0.54 5.04 23.96
C SER A 60 1.07 4.04 22.94
N GLY A 61 2.36 3.73 23.02
CA GLY A 61 3.07 2.88 22.09
C GLY A 61 3.68 3.61 20.88
N ASP A 62 3.30 4.86 20.62
CA ASP A 62 3.94 5.66 19.56
C ASP A 62 5.43 5.86 19.84
N GLU A 63 6.23 5.85 18.79
CA GLU A 63 7.63 6.21 18.86
C GLU A 63 7.86 7.61 18.31
N LEU A 64 8.45 8.47 19.15
CA LEU A 64 8.69 9.87 18.85
C LEU A 64 10.18 10.15 18.73
N TYR A 65 10.58 10.77 17.64
CA TYR A 65 11.87 11.43 17.56
C TYR A 65 11.72 12.84 18.13
N ILE A 66 12.53 13.16 19.15
CA ILE A 66 12.50 14.46 19.83
C ILE A 66 13.88 15.06 19.74
N ARG A 67 13.98 16.25 19.15
CA ARG A 67 15.21 17.04 19.11
C ARG A 67 15.00 18.31 19.90
N ILE A 68 15.87 18.53 20.90
CA ILE A 68 15.87 19.70 21.75
C ILE A 68 17.11 20.53 21.41
N THR A 69 16.90 21.82 21.15
CA THR A 69 17.97 22.80 20.93
C THR A 69 17.83 23.94 21.94
N SER A 70 18.93 24.59 22.29
CA SER A 70 18.95 25.74 23.20
C SER A 70 19.89 26.80 22.65
N ALA A 71 19.64 28.06 22.96
CA ALA A 71 20.54 29.16 22.59
C ALA A 71 21.83 29.16 23.41
N ASP A 72 21.91 28.38 24.47
CA ASP A 72 23.11 28.23 25.32
C ASP A 72 23.86 26.96 24.91
N GLU A 73 24.82 27.09 23.98
CA GLU A 73 25.57 25.96 23.39
C GLU A 73 26.36 25.15 24.44
N GLU A 74 26.75 25.74 25.56
CA GLU A 74 27.52 25.04 26.60
C GLU A 74 26.66 24.09 27.46
N ARG A 75 25.34 24.26 27.47
CA ARG A 75 24.39 23.43 28.26
C ARG A 75 23.60 22.44 27.48
N THR A 76 23.72 22.41 26.18
CA THR A 76 23.07 21.42 25.32
C THR A 76 23.78 20.07 25.41
N ALA A 77 23.68 19.41 26.57
CA ALA A 77 24.05 18.00 26.71
C ALA A 77 23.13 17.04 25.90
N PHE A 78 22.17 17.59 25.19
CA PHE A 78 21.44 16.94 24.09
C PHE A 78 22.22 17.02 22.78
N ASP A 79 23.52 17.18 22.88
CA ASP A 79 24.39 17.73 21.88
C ASP A 79 24.41 16.95 20.59
N HIS A 80 24.41 17.75 19.54
CA HIS A 80 24.65 17.42 18.16
C HIS A 80 25.81 16.44 17.90
N GLN A 81 26.76 16.24 18.84
CA GLN A 81 27.86 15.30 18.65
C GLN A 81 27.43 13.85 18.77
N GLU A 82 26.49 13.48 19.64
CA GLU A 82 25.94 12.11 19.64
C GLU A 82 24.91 11.95 18.56
N GLN A 83 24.03 12.93 18.35
CA GLN A 83 23.02 12.89 17.27
C GLN A 83 23.65 12.91 15.86
N ALA A 84 24.76 13.63 15.65
CA ALA A 84 25.49 13.64 14.39
C ALA A 84 26.29 12.34 14.14
N ARG A 85 26.57 11.55 15.17
CA ARG A 85 27.27 10.25 15.07
C ARG A 85 26.30 9.08 14.89
N VAL A 86 25.03 9.28 15.23
CA VAL A 86 23.98 8.27 15.10
C VAL A 86 23.32 8.44 13.73
N SER A 87 23.72 7.60 12.78
CA SER A 87 23.16 7.59 11.43
C SER A 87 21.72 7.11 11.37
N ASP A 88 21.22 6.53 12.46
CA ASP A 88 19.87 5.96 12.55
C ASP A 88 19.02 6.76 13.57
N PRO A 89 17.99 7.50 13.11
CA PRO A 89 17.09 8.26 13.98
C PRO A 89 16.36 7.39 15.03
N THR A 90 16.24 6.08 14.78
CA THR A 90 15.54 5.14 15.67
C THR A 90 16.27 4.96 16.99
N LEU A 91 17.60 5.15 17.01
CA LEU A 91 18.40 5.06 18.22
C LEU A 91 18.20 6.25 19.19
N LEU A 92 17.49 7.29 18.76
CA LEU A 92 17.17 8.50 19.52
C LEU A 92 15.65 8.66 19.70
N SER A 93 14.92 7.56 19.66
CA SER A 93 13.47 7.57 19.83
C SER A 93 13.07 7.48 21.29
N TYR A 94 11.92 8.08 21.59
CA TYR A 94 11.22 7.98 22.85
C TYR A 94 9.90 7.28 22.64
N THR A 95 9.72 6.12 23.26
CA THR A 95 8.44 5.39 23.22
C THR A 95 7.50 5.98 24.25
N VAL A 96 6.26 6.27 23.84
CA VAL A 96 5.18 6.68 24.75
C VAL A 96 4.75 5.46 25.55
N SER A 97 4.93 5.53 26.86
CA SER A 97 4.58 4.45 27.79
C SER A 97 3.06 4.25 27.87
N ASP A 98 2.61 3.13 28.43
CA ASP A 98 1.17 2.83 28.62
C ASP A 98 0.45 3.87 29.49
N ASP A 99 1.18 4.56 30.38
CA ASP A 99 0.67 5.68 31.17
C ASP A 99 0.60 7.01 30.40
N GLY A 100 0.85 6.98 29.09
CA GLY A 100 0.82 8.15 28.19
C GLY A 100 2.03 9.08 28.34
N THR A 101 3.06 8.68 29.10
CA THR A 101 4.22 9.54 29.38
C THR A 101 5.44 9.15 28.54
N ILE A 102 6.31 10.12 28.29
CA ILE A 102 7.69 9.91 27.86
C ILE A 102 8.64 10.34 28.97
N LYS A 103 9.85 9.76 29.00
CA LYS A 103 10.89 10.12 29.98
C LYS A 103 12.00 10.89 29.28
N LEU A 104 12.10 12.16 29.55
CA LEU A 104 13.16 13.03 29.03
C LEU A 104 14.20 13.34 30.07
N PRO A 105 15.46 13.55 29.67
CA PRO A 105 16.48 14.07 30.56
C PRO A 105 16.03 15.42 31.17
N TYR A 106 16.53 15.75 32.35
CA TYR A 106 16.26 16.93 33.18
C TYR A 106 14.83 17.05 33.71
N ILE A 107 13.78 16.90 32.89
CA ILE A 107 12.37 17.09 33.29
C ILE A 107 11.69 15.80 33.75
N GLY A 108 12.34 14.63 33.51
CA GLY A 108 11.78 13.34 33.93
C GLY A 108 10.58 12.90 33.07
N LYS A 109 9.52 12.38 33.70
CA LYS A 109 8.31 11.94 33.03
C LYS A 109 7.40 13.11 32.68
N ILE A 110 6.93 13.17 31.43
CA ILE A 110 5.98 14.17 30.97
C ILE A 110 4.86 13.46 30.18
N LEU A 111 3.61 13.80 30.50
CA LEU A 111 2.41 13.26 29.81
C LEU A 111 2.27 13.92 28.44
N VAL A 112 2.27 13.11 27.40
CA VAL A 112 2.16 13.55 26.00
C VAL A 112 1.05 12.82 25.22
N ALA A 113 0.43 11.78 25.78
CA ALA A 113 -0.68 11.11 25.12
C ALA A 113 -1.92 12.03 25.05
N ASP A 114 -2.76 11.79 24.03
CA ASP A 114 -4.02 12.48 23.74
C ASP A 114 -3.89 13.96 23.37
N ILE A 115 -2.66 14.41 23.07
CA ILE A 115 -2.38 15.76 22.56
C ILE A 115 -1.66 15.69 21.21
N THR A 116 -1.68 16.78 20.46
CA THR A 116 -0.97 16.90 19.18
C THR A 116 0.54 17.00 19.36
N LEU A 117 1.31 16.79 18.28
CA LEU A 117 2.76 16.99 18.30
C LEU A 117 3.14 18.43 18.66
N GLU A 118 2.34 19.40 18.22
CA GLU A 118 2.56 20.83 18.50
C GLU A 118 2.35 21.13 19.98
N GLU A 119 1.23 20.69 20.57
CA GLU A 119 0.95 20.84 22.00
C GLU A 119 1.99 20.13 22.87
N ALA A 120 2.48 18.95 22.44
CA ALA A 120 3.53 18.23 23.14
C ALA A 120 4.86 19.00 23.07
N SER A 121 5.19 19.61 21.93
CA SER A 121 6.36 20.45 21.75
C SER A 121 6.34 21.62 22.72
N ASP A 122 5.24 22.40 22.72
CA ASP A 122 5.05 23.56 23.61
C ASP A 122 5.17 23.17 25.07
N LYS A 123 4.54 22.06 25.46
CA LYS A 123 4.56 21.54 26.83
C LYS A 123 5.96 21.15 27.30
N ILE A 124 6.74 20.53 26.41
CA ILE A 124 8.13 20.14 26.71
C ILE A 124 9.01 21.39 26.76
N GLU A 125 8.84 22.34 25.83
CA GLU A 125 9.57 23.62 25.85
C GLU A 125 9.35 24.37 27.16
N GLU A 126 8.10 24.50 27.61
CA GLU A 126 7.77 25.16 28.88
C GLU A 126 8.44 24.49 30.07
N ALA A 127 8.41 23.14 30.12
CA ALA A 127 9.06 22.40 31.19
C ALA A 127 10.60 22.54 31.18
N LEU A 128 11.20 22.78 30.03
CA LEU A 128 12.66 22.93 29.86
C LEU A 128 13.16 24.34 30.18
N LYS A 129 12.32 25.39 30.19
CA LYS A 129 12.73 26.78 30.44
C LYS A 129 13.47 27.00 31.76
N GLN A 130 13.18 26.15 32.74
CA GLN A 130 13.89 26.23 34.03
C GLN A 130 15.33 25.63 34.01
N TYR A 131 15.66 24.88 32.95
CA TYR A 131 16.93 24.19 32.78
C TYR A 131 17.77 24.72 31.64
N LEU A 132 17.11 25.20 30.55
CA LEU A 132 17.70 25.63 29.29
C LEU A 132 17.30 27.07 28.96
N PHE A 133 18.20 27.81 28.32
CA PHE A 133 17.93 29.15 27.86
C PHE A 133 17.33 29.11 26.45
N ILE A 134 16.10 29.59 26.30
CA ILE A 134 15.33 29.59 25.05
C ILE A 134 15.34 28.20 24.39
N PRO A 135 14.77 27.17 25.04
CA PRO A 135 14.69 25.85 24.45
C PRO A 135 13.75 25.86 23.25
N SER A 136 14.09 25.09 22.21
CA SER A 136 13.21 24.78 21.10
C SER A 136 13.14 23.27 20.89
N VAL A 137 11.94 22.73 20.75
CA VAL A 137 11.68 21.30 20.67
C VAL A 137 11.05 20.96 19.34
N TYR A 138 11.64 20.02 18.61
CA TYR A 138 11.10 19.46 17.38
C TYR A 138 10.70 18.01 17.60
N ILE A 139 9.43 17.68 17.36
CA ILE A 139 8.89 16.34 17.55
C ILE A 139 8.33 15.82 16.22
N ARG A 140 8.57 14.55 15.94
CA ARG A 140 7.92 13.82 14.83
C ARG A 140 7.71 12.36 15.19
N PHE A 141 6.71 11.74 14.59
CA PHE A 141 6.58 10.29 14.63
C PHE A 141 7.71 9.62 13.86
N ILE A 142 8.15 8.47 14.35
CA ILE A 142 9.08 7.59 13.65
C ILE A 142 8.62 6.14 13.81
N ASN A 143 9.19 5.24 13.00
CA ASN A 143 8.95 3.81 13.09
C ASN A 143 7.49 3.37 12.87
N THR A 144 6.65 4.21 12.24
CA THR A 144 5.38 3.70 11.72
C THR A 144 5.69 2.62 10.67
N LYS A 145 5.29 1.39 10.93
CA LYS A 145 5.56 0.28 10.03
C LYS A 145 4.25 -0.32 9.53
N VAL A 146 4.25 -0.69 8.26
CA VAL A 146 3.14 -1.37 7.60
C VAL A 146 3.69 -2.59 6.88
N THR A 147 2.99 -3.71 7.00
CA THR A 147 3.36 -4.94 6.31
C THR A 147 2.48 -5.12 5.08
N VAL A 148 3.06 -5.21 3.90
CA VAL A 148 2.34 -5.46 2.64
C VAL A 148 2.70 -6.83 2.10
N LEU A 149 1.70 -7.69 1.91
CA LEU A 149 1.86 -9.09 1.52
C LEU A 149 0.96 -9.46 0.34
N GLY A 150 1.23 -10.61 -0.28
CA GLY A 150 0.41 -11.19 -1.34
C GLY A 150 0.83 -10.74 -2.73
N GLU A 151 -0.15 -10.41 -3.57
CA GLU A 151 0.04 -10.10 -4.99
C GLU A 151 0.48 -8.66 -5.24
N VAL A 152 1.60 -8.28 -4.64
CA VAL A 152 2.33 -7.03 -4.91
C VAL A 152 3.71 -7.37 -5.47
N ARG A 153 4.35 -6.43 -6.15
CA ARG A 153 5.66 -6.69 -6.76
C ARG A 153 6.76 -6.88 -5.72
N ASN A 154 6.72 -6.10 -4.64
CA ASN A 154 7.69 -6.18 -3.55
C ASN A 154 6.96 -6.36 -2.22
N PRO A 155 6.60 -7.59 -1.82
CA PRO A 155 6.05 -7.81 -0.48
C PRO A 155 7.13 -7.56 0.58
N GLY A 156 6.74 -6.94 1.70
CA GLY A 156 7.69 -6.61 2.76
C GLY A 156 7.09 -5.78 3.88
N VAL A 157 7.96 -5.38 4.81
CA VAL A 157 7.66 -4.41 5.86
C VAL A 157 8.24 -3.07 5.44
N TYR A 158 7.40 -2.03 5.47
CA TYR A 158 7.76 -0.66 5.10
C TYR A 158 7.68 0.24 6.31
N MET A 159 8.71 1.06 6.53
CA MET A 159 8.78 2.02 7.63
C MET A 159 8.56 3.44 7.10
N PHE A 160 7.83 4.23 7.87
CA PHE A 160 7.49 5.60 7.55
C PHE A 160 7.75 6.54 8.72
N ASN A 161 8.02 7.79 8.39
CA ASN A 161 8.21 8.86 9.36
C ASN A 161 6.93 9.70 9.57
N TYR A 162 5.78 9.12 9.27
CA TYR A 162 4.45 9.72 9.43
C TYR A 162 3.59 8.79 10.27
N LYS A 163 2.67 9.34 11.07
CA LYS A 163 1.78 8.52 11.88
C LYS A 163 0.82 7.68 11.02
N ASN A 164 0.30 8.30 9.99
CA ASN A 164 -0.66 7.66 9.08
C ASN A 164 -0.23 7.84 7.63
N ILE A 165 -0.41 6.81 6.83
CA ILE A 165 -0.30 6.83 5.36
C ILE A 165 -1.62 6.33 4.79
N ASN A 166 -1.93 6.68 3.56
CA ASN A 166 -3.09 6.06 2.92
C ASN A 166 -2.72 4.72 2.28
N ILE A 167 -3.74 3.88 2.08
CA ILE A 167 -3.56 2.53 1.54
C ILE A 167 -2.91 2.53 0.15
N LEU A 168 -3.21 3.54 -0.69
CA LEU A 168 -2.63 3.65 -2.03
C LEU A 168 -1.13 3.96 -1.95
N GLN A 169 -0.70 4.78 -0.97
CA GLN A 169 0.72 5.01 -0.70
C GLN A 169 1.42 3.72 -0.26
N ALA A 170 0.80 2.96 0.66
CA ALA A 170 1.37 1.68 1.11
C ALA A 170 1.56 0.69 -0.05
N ILE A 171 0.58 0.58 -0.94
CA ILE A 171 0.66 -0.22 -2.16
C ILE A 171 1.74 0.32 -3.11
N GLY A 172 1.84 1.64 -3.27
CA GLY A 172 2.88 2.28 -4.08
C GLY A 172 4.30 1.95 -3.60
N TYR A 173 4.53 1.95 -2.27
CA TYR A 173 5.82 1.51 -1.70
C TYR A 173 6.11 0.03 -1.97
N ALA A 174 5.09 -0.81 -2.05
CA ALA A 174 5.22 -2.22 -2.45
C ALA A 174 5.37 -2.41 -3.97
N ASN A 175 5.65 -1.33 -4.72
CA ASN A 175 5.82 -1.33 -6.18
C ASN A 175 4.58 -1.81 -6.95
N GLU A 176 3.39 -1.52 -6.46
CA GLU A 176 2.13 -1.80 -7.13
C GLU A 176 1.63 -3.25 -6.97
N ILE A 177 0.32 -3.43 -7.11
CA ILE A 177 -0.33 -4.73 -7.19
C ILE A 177 -0.02 -5.38 -8.53
N THR A 178 0.30 -6.67 -8.54
CA THR A 178 0.54 -7.41 -9.78
C THR A 178 -0.73 -7.50 -10.62
N GLU A 179 -0.60 -7.89 -11.90
CA GLU A 179 -1.72 -8.16 -12.80
C GLU A 179 -2.64 -9.33 -12.34
N PHE A 180 -2.17 -10.11 -11.35
CA PHE A 180 -2.92 -11.19 -10.73
C PHE A 180 -3.48 -10.83 -9.35
N GLY A 181 -3.26 -9.62 -8.86
CA GLY A 181 -3.78 -9.18 -7.58
C GLY A 181 -5.23 -8.70 -7.68
N ASN A 182 -6.01 -9.05 -6.68
CA ASN A 182 -7.42 -8.69 -6.57
C ASN A 182 -7.56 -7.32 -5.89
N ARG A 183 -7.67 -6.25 -6.68
CA ARG A 183 -7.84 -4.87 -6.18
C ARG A 183 -9.19 -4.63 -5.50
N ARG A 184 -10.21 -5.45 -5.82
CA ARG A 184 -11.53 -5.32 -5.23
C ARG A 184 -11.68 -5.97 -3.87
N ASN A 185 -10.67 -6.72 -3.43
CA ASN A 185 -10.75 -7.47 -2.18
C ASN A 185 -9.37 -7.50 -1.51
N VAL A 186 -8.94 -6.34 -1.04
CA VAL A 186 -7.70 -6.20 -0.29
C VAL A 186 -8.03 -6.29 1.18
N LEU A 187 -7.40 -7.24 1.87
CA LEU A 187 -7.59 -7.47 3.30
C LEU A 187 -6.65 -6.57 4.10
N ILE A 188 -7.20 -5.82 5.04
CA ILE A 188 -6.47 -5.11 6.09
C ILE A 188 -6.70 -5.86 7.40
N ILE A 189 -5.62 -6.17 8.11
CA ILE A 189 -5.65 -6.73 9.46
C ILE A 189 -5.07 -5.67 10.39
N ARG A 190 -5.86 -5.22 11.35
CA ARG A 190 -5.48 -4.23 12.36
C ARG A 190 -5.52 -4.83 13.74
N GLU A 191 -4.47 -4.58 14.52
CA GLU A 191 -4.40 -4.99 15.93
C GLU A 191 -4.59 -3.76 16.82
N GLU A 192 -5.57 -3.83 17.71
CA GLU A 192 -5.83 -2.80 18.72
C GLU A 192 -5.83 -3.47 20.10
N GLY A 193 -4.70 -3.44 20.77
CA GLY A 193 -4.47 -4.17 22.00
C GLY A 193 -4.60 -5.69 21.79
N ILE A 194 -5.59 -6.33 22.46
CA ILE A 194 -5.87 -7.77 22.32
C ILE A 194 -6.83 -8.09 21.17
N ARG A 195 -7.46 -7.08 20.57
CA ARG A 195 -8.43 -7.22 19.50
C ARG A 195 -7.74 -7.21 18.14
N ARG A 196 -8.10 -8.17 17.29
CA ARG A 196 -7.70 -8.22 15.88
C ARG A 196 -8.94 -8.11 15.01
N THR A 197 -8.94 -7.13 14.13
CA THR A 197 -10.03 -6.90 13.18
C THR A 197 -9.54 -7.22 11.76
N ARG A 198 -10.46 -7.72 10.93
CA ARG A 198 -10.22 -7.98 9.51
C ARG A 198 -11.23 -7.18 8.72
N HIS A 199 -10.74 -6.39 7.79
CA HIS A 199 -11.59 -5.59 6.91
C HIS A 199 -11.17 -5.76 5.45
N PHE A 200 -12.15 -5.88 4.56
CA PHE A 200 -11.91 -5.96 3.13
C PHE A 200 -12.25 -4.63 2.48
N VAL A 201 -11.33 -4.16 1.63
CA VAL A 201 -11.41 -2.87 0.97
C VAL A 201 -11.38 -3.08 -0.54
N ASP A 202 -12.26 -2.38 -1.26
CA ASP A 202 -12.21 -2.28 -2.71
C ASP A 202 -11.41 -1.04 -3.13
N LEU A 203 -10.21 -1.26 -3.67
CA LEU A 203 -9.36 -0.17 -4.15
C LEU A 203 -9.83 0.41 -5.50
N THR A 204 -10.80 -0.23 -6.14
CA THR A 204 -11.32 0.24 -7.43
C THR A 204 -12.50 1.19 -7.28
N SER A 205 -13.16 1.23 -6.09
CA SER A 205 -14.26 2.13 -5.78
C SER A 205 -13.75 3.46 -5.23
N ASP A 206 -14.43 4.54 -5.55
CA ASP A 206 -14.22 5.87 -4.99
C ASP A 206 -14.72 6.00 -3.54
N ASP A 207 -15.66 5.14 -3.10
CA ASP A 207 -16.07 5.02 -1.68
C ASP A 207 -14.87 4.84 -0.75
N LEU A 208 -13.77 4.31 -1.27
CA LEU A 208 -12.51 4.17 -0.54
C LEU A 208 -12.07 5.50 0.08
N LEU A 209 -12.23 6.62 -0.62
CA LEU A 209 -11.71 7.93 -0.20
C LEU A 209 -12.41 8.46 1.06
N GLU A 210 -13.65 8.06 1.31
CA GLU A 210 -14.43 8.41 2.51
C GLU A 210 -14.34 7.36 3.61
N SER A 211 -13.76 6.19 3.30
CA SER A 211 -13.63 5.09 4.25
C SER A 211 -12.61 5.39 5.35
N GLU A 212 -12.91 5.00 6.58
CA GLU A 212 -11.93 5.00 7.68
C GLU A 212 -10.69 4.12 7.39
N TRP A 213 -10.81 3.16 6.46
CA TRP A 213 -9.76 2.23 6.04
C TRP A 213 -8.88 2.80 4.92
N TYR A 214 -9.19 4.00 4.43
CA TYR A 214 -8.29 4.74 3.55
C TYR A 214 -6.98 5.06 4.24
N LEU A 215 -7.03 5.38 5.55
CA LEU A 215 -5.86 5.64 6.38
C LEU A 215 -5.39 4.35 7.06
N ILE A 216 -4.14 4.02 6.80
CA ILE A 216 -3.44 2.88 7.39
C ILE A 216 -2.72 3.35 8.65
N LYS A 217 -2.88 2.59 9.73
CA LYS A 217 -2.22 2.82 11.01
C LYS A 217 -0.91 2.01 11.11
N SER A 218 -0.08 2.35 12.10
CA SER A 218 1.10 1.53 12.42
C SER A 218 0.70 0.10 12.74
N ASP A 219 1.53 -0.85 12.31
CA ASP A 219 1.38 -2.30 12.48
C ASP A 219 0.23 -2.95 11.68
N ASP A 220 -0.48 -2.19 10.84
CA ASP A 220 -1.45 -2.78 9.91
C ASP A 220 -0.77 -3.75 8.94
N ILE A 221 -1.45 -4.85 8.66
CA ILE A 221 -1.06 -5.81 7.63
C ILE A 221 -2.03 -5.70 6.47
N ILE A 222 -1.50 -5.35 5.29
CA ILE A 222 -2.24 -5.28 4.03
C ILE A 222 -1.94 -6.55 3.24
N TYR A 223 -2.95 -7.34 2.94
CA TYR A 223 -2.82 -8.56 2.15
C TYR A 223 -3.63 -8.48 0.88
N VAL A 224 -2.94 -8.51 -0.26
CA VAL A 224 -3.55 -8.53 -1.59
C VAL A 224 -3.77 -9.98 -2.03
N GLU A 225 -5.03 -10.40 -2.10
CA GLU A 225 -5.38 -11.76 -2.53
C GLU A 225 -5.10 -11.97 -4.03
N PRO A 226 -4.68 -13.18 -4.44
CA PRO A 226 -4.58 -13.50 -5.85
C PRO A 226 -5.97 -13.66 -6.49
N LEU A 227 -6.12 -13.21 -7.71
CA LEU A 227 -7.29 -13.49 -8.53
C LEU A 227 -7.43 -15.01 -8.77
N LYS A 228 -8.68 -15.49 -8.84
CA LYS A 228 -8.98 -16.92 -9.07
C LYS A 228 -8.30 -17.48 -10.31
N ARG A 229 -8.12 -16.67 -11.35
CA ARG A 229 -7.43 -17.06 -12.60
C ARG A 229 -5.97 -17.46 -12.41
N LYS A 230 -5.26 -16.93 -11.40
CA LYS A 230 -3.89 -17.36 -11.08
C LYS A 230 -3.82 -18.82 -10.64
N LYS A 231 -4.86 -19.31 -9.95
CA LYS A 231 -4.94 -20.73 -9.50
C LYS A 231 -4.98 -21.73 -10.67
N TRP A 232 -5.35 -21.29 -11.87
CA TRP A 232 -5.41 -22.13 -13.07
C TRP A 232 -4.07 -22.23 -13.83
N GLY A 233 -2.97 -21.76 -13.23
CA GLY A 233 -1.62 -21.84 -13.81
C GLY A 233 -1.38 -20.94 -15.02
N MET A 234 -2.25 -19.96 -15.27
CA MET A 234 -2.15 -19.04 -16.41
C MET A 234 -1.19 -17.86 -16.19
N ALA A 235 -0.16 -18.04 -15.36
CA ALA A 235 0.85 -17.00 -15.18
C ALA A 235 1.57 -16.63 -16.49
N THR A 236 1.72 -17.59 -17.40
CA THR A 236 2.12 -17.36 -18.80
C THR A 236 1.50 -18.46 -19.64
N VAL A 237 0.53 -18.10 -20.46
CA VAL A 237 0.11 -19.02 -21.52
C VAL A 237 1.33 -19.19 -22.43
N PRO A 238 1.89 -20.40 -22.60
CA PRO A 238 3.07 -20.57 -23.46
C PRO A 238 2.63 -20.45 -24.92
N TYR A 239 2.42 -19.20 -25.36
CA TYR A 239 1.99 -18.90 -26.75
C TYR A 239 2.90 -19.58 -27.77
N ASN A 240 4.20 -19.67 -27.47
CA ASN A 240 5.16 -20.37 -28.33
C ASN A 240 4.84 -21.85 -28.49
N LEU A 241 4.38 -22.51 -27.41
CA LEU A 241 4.02 -23.93 -27.46
C LEU A 241 2.70 -24.11 -28.22
N ILE A 242 1.72 -23.25 -28.01
CA ILE A 242 0.45 -23.26 -28.72
C ILE A 242 0.69 -23.02 -30.22
N LEU A 243 1.48 -21.98 -30.57
CA LEU A 243 1.84 -21.67 -31.95
C LEU A 243 2.61 -22.82 -32.62
N SER A 244 3.53 -23.47 -31.90
CA SER A 244 4.28 -24.60 -32.43
C SER A 244 3.38 -25.80 -32.72
N VAL A 245 2.43 -26.10 -31.84
CA VAL A 245 1.43 -27.18 -32.08
C VAL A 245 0.55 -26.85 -33.27
N ILE A 246 0.09 -25.60 -33.38
CA ILE A 246 -0.76 -25.16 -34.52
C ILE A 246 0.01 -25.23 -35.84
N THR A 247 1.25 -24.72 -35.87
CA THR A 247 2.07 -24.78 -37.11
C THR A 247 2.39 -26.21 -37.51
N THR A 248 2.74 -27.08 -36.56
CA THR A 248 2.97 -28.50 -36.83
C THR A 248 1.73 -29.17 -37.35
N ALA A 249 0.54 -28.90 -36.79
CA ALA A 249 -0.72 -29.45 -37.28
C ALA A 249 -1.03 -28.99 -38.69
N ILE A 250 -0.79 -27.70 -39.00
CA ILE A 250 -1.02 -27.16 -40.38
C ILE A 250 -0.07 -27.85 -41.36
N VAL A 251 1.20 -28.01 -41.02
CA VAL A 251 2.19 -28.68 -41.90
C VAL A 251 1.79 -30.13 -42.17
N VAL A 252 1.40 -30.88 -41.13
CA VAL A 252 0.95 -32.27 -41.28
C VAL A 252 -0.31 -32.37 -42.15
N ILE A 253 -1.32 -31.49 -41.94
CA ILE A 253 -2.53 -31.47 -42.74
C ILE A 253 -2.24 -31.13 -44.19
N THR A 254 -1.31 -30.16 -44.43
CA THR A 254 -0.91 -29.77 -45.78
C THR A 254 -0.21 -30.92 -46.47
N PHE A 255 0.69 -31.61 -45.80
CA PHE A 255 1.43 -32.78 -46.33
C PHE A 255 0.46 -33.92 -46.71
N ILE A 256 -0.51 -34.25 -45.88
CA ILE A 256 -1.51 -35.30 -46.15
C ILE A 256 -2.43 -34.92 -47.31
N ASN A 257 -2.73 -33.61 -47.52
CA ASN A 257 -3.59 -33.17 -48.63
C ASN A 257 -2.85 -32.99 -49.96
N THR A 258 -1.50 -32.99 -49.97
CA THR A 258 -0.67 -32.77 -51.15
C THR A 258 -0.16 -34.10 -51.73
N ASN A 259 -0.18 -35.20 -50.96
CA ASN A 259 0.06 -36.56 -51.38
C ASN A 259 -1.28 -37.33 -51.51
#